data_767ba5755db920ed92fba26aa4727b06
#
_entry.id   767ba5755db920ed92fba26aa4727b06
#
_cell.length_a   1.000
_cell.length_b   1.000
_cell.length_c   1.000
_cell.angle_alpha   90.00
_cell.angle_beta   90.00
_cell.angle_gamma   90.00
#
_symmetry.space_group_name_H-M   'P 1'
#
loop_
_entity.id
_entity.type
_entity.pdbx_description
1 polymer ?
#
loop_
_entity_poly.entity_id
_entity_poly.type
_entity_poly.pdbx_seq_one_letter_code
_entity_poly.pdbx_strand_id
1 'polypeptide(L)'
;EYNQERSKEISDWASLELRPGKISGFEVRMPEFDSSGRGNERFSAMGIGEPTVSKKGETRGDTCHVDVVDRWGNMVSATPSGGWLQSSPVIPELGFCLNSRAQMFWLQEGLPATLAPGKRPRTTLTPSMALRDGKGYLAYGTPGGDQQDQWQTIFLLRHLVGGMNLQEAIDAPSFHTEHFPESFFPRKANPGKLVLESRFEETIIRELEE
;
A
#
# COMPACT_ATOMS: atom_id res chain seq x y z
N GLU A 1 -16.53 12.81 -12.81
CA GLU A 1 -16.26 14.19 -12.38
C GLU A 1 -14.98 14.27 -11.51
N TYR A 2 -14.97 13.69 -10.30
CA TYR A 2 -13.79 13.72 -9.41
C TYR A 2 -12.52 13.17 -10.08
N ASN A 3 -12.57 11.99 -10.70
CA ASN A 3 -11.42 11.38 -11.37
C ASN A 3 -10.93 12.22 -12.56
N GLN A 4 -11.83 12.91 -13.27
CA GLN A 4 -11.47 13.80 -14.35
C GLN A 4 -10.76 15.07 -13.87
N GLU A 5 -11.07 15.54 -12.67
CA GLU A 5 -10.31 16.64 -12.04
C GLU A 5 -8.94 16.16 -11.60
N ARG A 6 -8.86 14.99 -10.95
CA ARG A 6 -7.59 14.45 -10.47
C ARG A 6 -6.62 14.12 -11.61
N SER A 7 -7.12 13.64 -12.74
CA SER A 7 -6.28 13.32 -13.90
C SER A 7 -5.56 14.54 -14.51
N LYS A 8 -6.07 15.74 -14.30
CA LYS A 8 -5.41 16.98 -14.77
C LYS A 8 -4.13 17.32 -14.00
N GLU A 9 -3.93 16.70 -12.84
CA GLU A 9 -2.72 16.89 -12.05
C GLU A 9 -1.59 15.93 -12.44
N ILE A 10 -1.86 14.98 -13.34
CA ILE A 10 -0.84 14.11 -13.92
C ILE A 10 -0.09 14.90 -14.98
N SER A 11 1.24 14.92 -14.87
CA SER A 11 2.14 15.60 -15.79
C SER A 11 3.30 14.67 -16.16
N ASP A 12 4.11 15.08 -17.13
CA ASP A 12 5.31 14.35 -17.54
C ASP A 12 6.46 14.44 -16.53
N TRP A 13 6.26 15.22 -15.47
CA TRP A 13 7.26 15.41 -14.41
C TRP A 13 6.80 14.79 -13.11
N ALA A 14 7.71 14.09 -12.43
CA ALA A 14 7.46 13.56 -11.10
C ALA A 14 7.19 14.70 -10.09
N SER A 15 6.11 14.55 -9.31
CA SER A 15 5.81 15.50 -8.24
C SER A 15 6.31 15.00 -6.91
N LEU A 16 7.00 15.85 -6.18
CA LEU A 16 7.42 15.59 -4.79
C LEU A 16 6.39 16.08 -3.76
N GLU A 17 5.25 16.59 -4.22
CA GLU A 17 4.21 17.12 -3.35
C GLU A 17 3.11 16.09 -3.08
N LEU A 18 2.66 16.03 -1.82
CA LEU A 18 1.41 15.36 -1.49
C LEU A 18 0.25 16.22 -1.98
N ARG A 19 -0.53 15.72 -2.91
CA ARG A 19 -1.68 16.41 -3.51
C ARG A 19 -2.99 15.70 -3.16
N PRO A 20 -3.49 15.87 -1.92
CA PRO A 20 -4.76 15.27 -1.52
C PRO A 20 -5.90 15.86 -2.35
N GLY A 21 -6.85 15.00 -2.72
CA GLY A 21 -8.05 15.46 -3.41
C GLY A 21 -8.98 16.26 -2.50
N LYS A 22 -9.83 17.07 -3.10
CA LYS A 22 -10.85 17.85 -2.39
C LYS A 22 -12.20 17.14 -2.50
N ILE A 23 -12.84 16.92 -1.38
CA ILE A 23 -14.21 16.37 -1.29
C ILE A 23 -15.09 17.42 -0.63
N SER A 24 -16.21 17.74 -1.25
CA SER A 24 -17.15 18.72 -0.69
C SER A 24 -17.59 18.33 0.72
N GLY A 25 -17.55 19.27 1.65
CA GLY A 25 -17.90 19.06 3.06
C GLY A 25 -16.78 18.47 3.93
N PHE A 26 -15.61 18.19 3.35
CA PHE A 26 -14.46 17.70 4.11
C PHE A 26 -13.27 18.64 3.98
N GLU A 27 -12.74 19.08 5.12
CA GLU A 27 -11.51 19.85 5.16
C GLU A 27 -10.31 18.88 5.06
N VAL A 28 -9.40 19.16 4.14
CA VAL A 28 -8.15 18.42 4.02
C VAL A 28 -7.20 18.90 5.11
N ARG A 29 -6.80 17.97 5.97
CA ARG A 29 -5.76 18.20 6.99
C ARG A 29 -4.65 17.22 6.79
N MET A 30 -3.46 17.75 6.55
CA MET A 30 -2.25 16.94 6.37
C MET A 30 -1.56 16.76 7.72
N PRO A 31 -1.07 15.54 8.03
CA PRO A 31 -0.24 15.32 9.20
C PRO A 31 1.14 15.95 9.02
N GLU A 32 1.76 16.30 10.13
CA GLU A 32 3.18 16.64 10.16
C GLU A 32 4.00 15.35 10.08
N PHE A 33 4.94 15.28 9.14
CA PHE A 33 5.85 14.15 8.99
C PHE A 33 7.25 14.64 8.60
N ASP A 34 8.25 13.88 9.00
CA ASP A 34 9.64 14.16 8.68
C ASP A 34 9.96 13.77 7.23
N SER A 35 10.07 14.77 6.36
CA SER A 35 10.48 14.61 4.97
C SER A 35 12.00 14.60 4.77
N SER A 36 12.79 14.70 5.86
CA SER A 36 14.26 14.73 5.75
C SER A 36 14.88 13.39 5.36
N GLY A 37 14.09 12.33 5.27
CA GLY A 37 14.56 10.97 5.03
C GLY A 37 15.34 10.36 6.20
N ARG A 38 15.57 11.14 7.25
CA ARG A 38 16.37 10.69 8.42
C ARG A 38 15.59 9.91 9.42
N GLY A 39 14.30 9.66 9.23
CA GLY A 39 13.41 8.98 10.15
C GLY A 39 14.09 8.57 11.47
N ASN A 40 13.45 8.60 12.57
CA ASN A 40 14.08 8.39 13.87
C ASN A 40 14.81 7.02 13.92
N GLU A 41 16.08 6.98 13.53
CA GLU A 41 16.92 5.77 13.40
C GLU A 41 16.84 4.87 14.65
N ARG A 42 16.65 5.50 15.82
CA ARG A 42 16.51 4.80 17.09
C ARG A 42 15.29 3.86 17.10
N PHE A 43 14.15 4.30 16.56
CA PHE A 43 12.95 3.48 16.50
C PHE A 43 13.04 2.42 15.42
N SER A 44 13.69 2.71 14.29
CA SER A 44 13.93 1.72 13.24
C SER A 44 14.82 0.56 13.73
N ALA A 45 15.79 0.87 14.57
CA ALA A 45 16.66 -0.14 15.18
C ALA A 45 15.92 -1.05 16.19
N MET A 46 14.81 -0.58 16.76
CA MET A 46 13.98 -1.34 17.69
C MET A 46 12.96 -2.27 17.02
N GLY A 47 12.97 -2.36 15.70
CA GLY A 47 12.02 -3.20 14.95
C GLY A 47 10.59 -2.67 14.95
N ILE A 48 10.40 -1.38 15.21
CA ILE A 48 9.10 -0.71 15.10
C ILE A 48 8.88 -0.31 13.64
N GLY A 49 7.70 -0.57 13.11
CA GLY A 49 7.33 -0.29 11.72
C GLY A 49 6.59 -1.46 11.09
N GLU A 50 6.54 -1.51 9.76
CA GLU A 50 6.00 -2.66 9.03
C GLU A 50 6.95 -3.86 9.20
N PRO A 51 6.51 -4.95 9.83
CA PRO A 51 7.38 -6.10 10.10
C PRO A 51 7.69 -6.94 8.85
N THR A 52 7.08 -6.62 7.71
CA THR A 52 7.11 -7.45 6.51
C THR A 52 8.41 -7.38 5.72
N VAL A 53 9.20 -6.31 5.85
CA VAL A 53 10.45 -6.16 5.09
C VAL A 53 11.62 -5.86 6.04
N SER A 54 12.55 -6.78 6.17
CA SER A 54 13.80 -6.52 6.87
C SER A 54 14.76 -5.73 5.96
N LYS A 55 15.71 -4.97 6.57
CA LYS A 55 16.80 -4.28 5.84
C LYS A 55 17.66 -5.22 4.97
N LYS A 56 17.55 -6.53 5.15
CA LYS A 56 18.27 -7.56 4.39
C LYS A 56 17.45 -8.16 3.26
N GLY A 57 16.25 -7.61 2.97
CA GLY A 57 15.36 -8.14 1.92
C GLY A 57 14.64 -9.44 2.30
N GLU A 58 14.80 -9.92 3.54
CA GLU A 58 14.02 -11.05 4.02
C GLU A 58 12.60 -10.58 4.33
N THR A 59 11.65 -11.10 3.59
CA THR A 59 10.23 -10.88 3.84
C THR A 59 9.82 -11.67 5.07
N ARG A 60 9.70 -11.03 6.21
CA ARG A 60 9.03 -11.59 7.39
C ARG A 60 7.55 -11.20 7.33
N GLY A 61 6.92 -11.52 6.18
CA GLY A 61 5.54 -11.13 5.94
C GLY A 61 4.59 -11.83 6.86
N ASP A 62 3.73 -11.07 7.51
CA ASP A 62 2.57 -11.56 8.21
C ASP A 62 1.27 -11.32 7.41
N THR A 63 1.38 -10.82 6.20
CA THR A 63 0.26 -10.63 5.29
C THR A 63 0.17 -11.80 4.32
N CYS A 64 -1.02 -12.35 4.15
CA CYS A 64 -1.30 -13.27 3.07
C CYS A 64 -2.50 -12.78 2.24
N HIS A 65 -2.66 -13.35 1.06
CA HIS A 65 -3.75 -13.02 0.17
C HIS A 65 -4.43 -14.29 -0.34
N VAL A 66 -5.76 -14.27 -0.41
CA VAL A 66 -6.57 -15.39 -0.87
C VAL A 66 -7.69 -14.87 -1.75
N ASP A 67 -7.79 -15.42 -2.95
CA ASP A 67 -8.91 -15.24 -3.86
C ASP A 67 -9.66 -16.56 -4.06
N VAL A 68 -10.98 -16.49 -4.02
CA VAL A 68 -11.85 -17.65 -4.23
C VAL A 68 -12.95 -17.28 -5.20
N VAL A 69 -13.14 -18.13 -6.20
CA VAL A 69 -14.29 -18.05 -7.11
C VAL A 69 -15.00 -19.39 -7.10
N ASP A 70 -16.30 -19.39 -6.80
CA ASP A 70 -17.09 -20.59 -6.78
C ASP A 70 -17.71 -20.90 -8.17
N ARG A 71 -18.34 -22.08 -8.28
CA ARG A 71 -18.99 -22.51 -9.53
C ARG A 71 -20.17 -21.66 -9.98
N TRP A 72 -20.69 -20.80 -9.13
CA TRP A 72 -21.82 -19.91 -9.44
C TRP A 72 -21.34 -18.49 -9.78
N GLY A 73 -20.02 -18.25 -9.73
CA GLY A 73 -19.43 -16.95 -10.01
C GLY A 73 -19.41 -16.00 -8.82
N ASN A 74 -19.68 -16.48 -7.60
CA ASN A 74 -19.41 -15.68 -6.40
C ASN A 74 -17.91 -15.54 -6.21
N MET A 75 -17.47 -14.34 -5.88
CA MET A 75 -16.05 -14.02 -5.74
C MET A 75 -15.75 -13.46 -4.35
N VAL A 76 -14.64 -13.87 -3.78
CA VAL A 76 -14.08 -13.32 -2.54
C VAL A 76 -12.61 -12.97 -2.79
N SER A 77 -12.21 -11.79 -2.39
CA SER A 77 -10.81 -11.37 -2.32
C SER A 77 -10.52 -10.94 -0.89
N ALA A 78 -9.54 -11.55 -0.24
CA ALA A 78 -9.24 -11.33 1.17
C ALA A 78 -7.73 -11.20 1.40
N THR A 79 -7.34 -10.16 2.13
CA THR A 79 -5.94 -9.91 2.50
C THR A 79 -5.83 -9.78 4.01
N PRO A 80 -5.82 -10.89 4.78
CA PRO A 80 -5.65 -10.84 6.22
C PRO A 80 -4.22 -10.48 6.63
N SER A 81 -4.07 -9.67 7.69
CA SER A 81 -2.78 -9.24 8.23
C SER A 81 -2.92 -8.63 9.63
N GLY A 82 -1.80 -8.52 10.35
CA GLY A 82 -1.70 -7.72 11.57
C GLY A 82 -2.32 -8.32 12.83
N GLY A 83 -2.34 -9.62 12.96
CA GLY A 83 -2.83 -10.32 14.17
C GLY A 83 -2.17 -11.68 14.31
N TRP A 84 -0.85 -11.72 14.14
CA TRP A 84 -0.09 -12.96 14.09
C TRP A 84 0.64 -13.25 15.39
N LEU A 85 0.78 -14.53 15.73
CA LEU A 85 1.42 -14.99 16.96
C LEU A 85 2.82 -14.40 17.16
N GLN A 86 3.57 -14.17 16.09
CA GLN A 86 4.92 -13.63 16.17
C GLN A 86 4.98 -12.11 16.38
N SER A 87 3.87 -11.39 16.15
CA SER A 87 3.87 -9.92 16.16
C SER A 87 2.84 -9.29 17.11
N SER A 88 1.94 -10.09 17.67
CA SER A 88 0.82 -9.57 18.45
C SER A 88 0.51 -10.44 19.67
N PRO A 89 0.14 -9.85 20.81
CA PRO A 89 -0.28 -10.62 21.98
C PRO A 89 -1.57 -11.39 21.70
N VAL A 90 -1.63 -12.60 22.20
CA VAL A 90 -2.85 -13.42 22.17
C VAL A 90 -3.84 -12.89 23.22
N ILE A 91 -5.11 -12.85 22.86
CA ILE A 91 -6.22 -12.59 23.79
C ILE A 91 -6.86 -13.95 24.11
N PRO A 92 -6.52 -14.57 25.24
CA PRO A 92 -6.89 -15.96 25.52
C PRO A 92 -8.41 -16.20 25.49
N GLU A 93 -9.18 -15.26 26.02
CA GLU A 93 -10.64 -15.33 26.10
C GLU A 93 -11.33 -15.28 24.75
N LEU A 94 -10.66 -14.73 23.74
CA LEU A 94 -11.20 -14.59 22.39
C LEU A 94 -10.61 -15.60 21.41
N GLY A 95 -9.49 -16.24 21.75
CA GLY A 95 -8.82 -17.24 20.94
C GLY A 95 -8.11 -16.69 19.69
N PHE A 96 -7.81 -15.38 19.64
CA PHE A 96 -7.07 -14.76 18.55
C PHE A 96 -6.09 -13.69 19.04
N CYS A 97 -5.20 -13.27 18.15
CA CYS A 97 -4.21 -12.23 18.44
C CYS A 97 -4.79 -10.83 18.26
N LEU A 98 -4.37 -9.90 19.11
CA LEU A 98 -4.68 -8.48 18.97
C LEU A 98 -4.13 -7.96 17.63
N ASN A 99 -4.96 -7.27 16.88
CA ASN A 99 -4.54 -6.67 15.61
C ASN A 99 -3.57 -5.49 15.83
N SER A 100 -2.46 -5.47 15.08
CA SER A 100 -1.42 -4.44 15.19
C SER A 100 -1.76 -3.13 14.44
N ARG A 101 -2.89 -3.04 13.74
CA ARG A 101 -3.24 -1.87 12.90
C ARG A 101 -3.51 -0.58 13.70
N ALA A 102 -3.64 -0.65 15.01
CA ALA A 102 -3.72 0.54 15.87
C ALA A 102 -2.50 1.46 15.71
N GLN A 103 -1.32 0.94 15.35
CA GLN A 103 -0.13 1.76 15.07
C GLN A 103 -0.28 2.69 13.85
N MET A 104 -1.31 2.51 13.03
CA MET A 104 -1.61 3.40 11.90
C MET A 104 -2.38 4.64 12.29
N PHE A 105 -2.91 4.72 13.51
CA PHE A 105 -3.48 5.96 14.02
C PHE A 105 -2.40 7.03 14.21
N TRP A 106 -2.82 8.28 14.10
CA TRP A 106 -2.01 9.43 14.45
C TRP A 106 -2.32 9.88 15.88
N LEU A 107 -1.29 10.29 16.61
CA LEU A 107 -1.46 10.92 17.93
C LEU A 107 -1.70 12.43 17.81
N GLN A 108 -1.38 13.01 16.65
CA GLN A 108 -1.69 14.40 16.33
C GLN A 108 -3.20 14.59 16.27
N GLU A 109 -3.70 15.57 17.01
CA GLU A 109 -5.13 15.88 17.06
C GLU A 109 -5.65 16.53 15.78
N GLY A 110 -6.93 16.34 15.49
CA GLY A 110 -7.63 17.00 14.39
C GLY A 110 -7.43 16.36 13.02
N LEU A 111 -6.67 15.27 12.90
CA LEU A 111 -6.56 14.53 11.65
C LEU A 111 -7.71 13.51 11.49
N PRO A 112 -8.08 13.14 10.26
CA PRO A 112 -9.06 12.09 10.03
C PRO A 112 -8.71 10.76 10.71
N ALA A 113 -7.43 10.41 10.75
CA ALA A 113 -6.89 9.20 11.36
C ALA A 113 -6.34 9.39 12.78
N THR A 114 -6.71 10.47 13.48
CA THR A 114 -6.38 10.66 14.90
C THR A 114 -6.97 9.53 15.73
N LEU A 115 -6.18 8.98 16.66
CA LEU A 115 -6.64 7.97 17.61
C LEU A 115 -7.80 8.49 18.44
N ALA A 116 -8.95 7.84 18.34
CA ALA A 116 -10.14 8.16 19.09
C ALA A 116 -11.05 6.94 19.26
N PRO A 117 -11.86 6.88 20.33
CA PRO A 117 -12.80 5.79 20.53
C PRO A 117 -13.75 5.61 19.34
N GLY A 118 -14.04 4.36 18.99
CA GLY A 118 -14.97 4.02 17.90
C GLY A 118 -14.44 4.23 16.48
N LYS A 119 -13.22 4.75 16.30
CA LYS A 119 -12.61 4.91 14.99
C LYS A 119 -11.89 3.63 14.54
N ARG A 120 -11.94 3.38 13.24
CA ARG A 120 -11.13 2.34 12.59
C ARG A 120 -9.81 2.95 12.10
N PRO A 121 -8.68 2.25 12.25
CA PRO A 121 -7.43 2.67 11.63
C PRO A 121 -7.53 2.57 10.10
N ARG A 122 -6.65 3.28 9.39
CA ARG A 122 -6.43 2.98 7.97
C ARG A 122 -5.81 1.60 7.82
N THR A 123 -5.84 1.08 6.62
CA THR A 123 -5.18 -0.18 6.26
C THR A 123 -4.36 0.00 4.98
N THR A 124 -3.32 -0.81 4.82
CA THR A 124 -2.58 -0.98 3.58
C THR A 124 -3.15 -2.12 2.73
N LEU A 125 -4.10 -2.87 3.29
CA LEU A 125 -4.66 -4.06 2.66
C LEU A 125 -5.60 -3.66 1.53
N THR A 126 -5.37 -4.19 0.35
CA THR A 126 -6.03 -3.82 -0.90
C THR A 126 -6.59 -5.04 -1.64
N PRO A 127 -7.40 -5.90 -0.98
CA PRO A 127 -8.09 -6.94 -1.72
C PRO A 127 -8.98 -6.29 -2.77
N SER A 128 -8.87 -6.73 -4.02
CA SER A 128 -9.45 -6.05 -5.16
C SER A 128 -10.26 -7.00 -6.03
N MET A 129 -11.31 -6.47 -6.63
CA MET A 129 -12.12 -7.18 -7.62
C MET A 129 -12.44 -6.27 -8.80
N ALA A 130 -12.49 -6.86 -9.99
CA ALA A 130 -12.94 -6.20 -11.19
C ALA A 130 -14.18 -6.89 -11.74
N LEU A 131 -15.09 -6.09 -12.27
CA LEU A 131 -16.27 -6.56 -13.01
C LEU A 131 -16.11 -6.18 -14.49
N ARG A 132 -16.59 -7.06 -15.37
CA ARG A 132 -16.71 -6.79 -16.79
C ARG A 132 -18.16 -7.07 -17.21
N ASP A 133 -18.81 -6.08 -17.77
CA ASP A 133 -20.22 -6.15 -18.18
C ASP A 133 -21.16 -6.63 -17.04
N GLY A 134 -20.90 -6.13 -15.83
CA GLY A 134 -21.70 -6.45 -14.64
C GLY A 134 -21.44 -7.84 -14.04
N LYS A 135 -20.50 -8.59 -14.58
CA LYS A 135 -20.12 -9.93 -14.08
C LYS A 135 -18.73 -9.90 -13.44
N GLY A 136 -18.50 -10.78 -12.47
CA GLY A 136 -17.18 -10.99 -11.90
C GLY A 136 -16.17 -11.35 -12.99
N TYR A 137 -15.06 -10.63 -13.03
CA TYR A 137 -14.02 -10.81 -14.03
C TYR A 137 -12.69 -11.25 -13.41
N LEU A 138 -12.27 -10.58 -12.35
CA LEU A 138 -11.00 -10.81 -11.71
C LEU A 138 -11.09 -10.52 -10.21
N ALA A 139 -10.57 -11.42 -9.39
CA ALA A 139 -10.23 -11.19 -7.99
C ALA A 139 -8.70 -11.22 -7.88
N TYR A 140 -8.11 -10.27 -7.17
CA TYR A 140 -6.65 -10.18 -7.10
C TYR A 140 -6.19 -9.36 -5.89
N GLY A 141 -4.96 -9.59 -5.52
CA GLY A 141 -4.30 -8.85 -4.46
C GLY A 141 -2.89 -9.36 -4.22
N THR A 142 -2.20 -8.77 -3.27
CA THR A 142 -0.84 -9.14 -2.90
C THR A 142 -0.57 -8.79 -1.43
N PRO A 143 0.30 -9.49 -0.73
CA PRO A 143 0.97 -8.95 0.47
C PRO A 143 1.97 -7.86 0.07
N GLY A 144 2.41 -6.99 1.03
CA GLY A 144 3.49 -6.05 0.76
C GLY A 144 3.33 -4.64 1.34
N GLY A 145 2.60 -4.46 2.42
CA GLY A 145 2.52 -3.17 3.12
C GLY A 145 2.02 -2.03 2.24
N ASP A 146 2.69 -0.89 2.26
CA ASP A 146 2.33 0.32 1.52
C ASP A 146 2.51 0.20 -0.01
N GLN A 147 3.18 -0.81 -0.51
CA GLN A 147 3.41 -1.03 -1.93
C GLN A 147 2.27 -1.81 -2.61
N GLN A 148 1.34 -2.37 -1.85
CA GLN A 148 0.27 -3.23 -2.38
C GLN A 148 -0.58 -2.54 -3.45
N ASP A 149 -1.00 -1.32 -3.24
CA ASP A 149 -1.81 -0.55 -4.18
C ASP A 149 -1.05 -0.19 -5.45
N GLN A 150 0.25 0.08 -5.36
CA GLN A 150 1.10 0.36 -6.51
C GLN A 150 1.27 -0.88 -7.39
N TRP A 151 1.68 -2.01 -6.81
CA TRP A 151 1.90 -3.26 -7.56
C TRP A 151 0.62 -3.78 -8.20
N GLN A 152 -0.50 -3.71 -7.49
CA GLN A 152 -1.79 -4.14 -8.03
C GLN A 152 -2.28 -3.23 -9.17
N THR A 153 -2.03 -1.92 -9.06
CA THR A 153 -2.37 -0.98 -10.13
C THR A 153 -1.55 -1.27 -11.39
N ILE A 154 -0.25 -1.50 -11.25
CA ILE A 154 0.64 -1.86 -12.37
C ILE A 154 0.18 -3.16 -13.03
N PHE A 155 -0.07 -4.19 -12.24
CA PHE A 155 -0.59 -5.47 -12.71
C PHE A 155 -1.89 -5.30 -13.51
N LEU A 156 -2.86 -4.58 -12.94
CA LEU A 156 -4.16 -4.36 -13.58
C LEU A 156 -4.04 -3.59 -14.90
N LEU A 157 -3.22 -2.54 -14.95
CA LEU A 157 -2.98 -1.76 -16.16
C LEU A 157 -2.30 -2.59 -17.25
N ARG A 158 -1.33 -3.42 -16.91
CA ARG A 158 -0.68 -4.34 -17.86
C ARG A 158 -1.69 -5.32 -18.48
N HIS A 159 -2.58 -5.84 -17.65
CA HIS A 159 -3.59 -6.77 -18.12
C HIS A 159 -4.69 -6.08 -18.96
N LEU A 160 -5.28 -4.99 -18.46
CA LEU A 160 -6.44 -4.36 -19.09
C LEU A 160 -6.07 -3.43 -20.25
N VAL A 161 -4.95 -2.71 -20.14
CA VAL A 161 -4.51 -1.71 -21.12
C VAL A 161 -3.39 -2.26 -22.00
N GLY A 162 -2.41 -2.92 -21.39
CA GLY A 162 -1.27 -3.52 -22.10
C GLY A 162 -1.59 -4.82 -22.83
N GLY A 163 -2.78 -5.43 -22.59
CA GLY A 163 -3.20 -6.66 -23.25
C GLY A 163 -2.44 -7.92 -22.82
N MET A 164 -1.63 -7.84 -21.78
CA MET A 164 -0.89 -8.98 -21.23
C MET A 164 -1.85 -10.00 -20.60
N ASN A 165 -1.58 -11.28 -20.75
CA ASN A 165 -2.28 -12.27 -19.94
C ASN A 165 -1.84 -12.15 -18.46
N LEU A 166 -2.53 -12.85 -17.55
CA LEU A 166 -2.29 -12.68 -16.10
C LEU A 166 -0.86 -13.04 -15.69
N GLN A 167 -0.30 -14.11 -16.28
CA GLN A 167 1.05 -14.54 -15.97
C GLN A 167 2.10 -13.55 -16.50
N GLU A 168 1.94 -13.09 -17.74
CA GLU A 168 2.80 -12.06 -18.33
C GLU A 168 2.80 -10.78 -17.51
N ALA A 169 1.61 -10.35 -17.02
CA ALA A 169 1.47 -9.15 -16.20
C ALA A 169 2.17 -9.28 -14.84
N ILE A 170 2.20 -10.49 -14.26
CA ILE A 170 2.90 -10.80 -13.01
C ILE A 170 4.41 -10.90 -13.24
N ASP A 171 4.83 -11.55 -14.32
CA ASP A 171 6.25 -11.81 -14.61
C ASP A 171 6.99 -10.57 -15.12
N ALA A 172 6.29 -9.56 -15.62
CA ALA A 172 6.90 -8.32 -16.08
C ALA A 172 7.59 -7.56 -14.93
N PRO A 173 8.77 -6.92 -15.18
CA PRO A 173 9.54 -6.23 -14.15
C PRO A 173 8.70 -5.23 -13.35
N SER A 174 8.71 -5.31 -12.03
CA SER A 174 7.91 -4.45 -11.17
C SER A 174 8.71 -3.27 -10.60
N PHE A 175 7.99 -2.25 -10.19
CA PHE A 175 8.55 -1.07 -9.54
C PHE A 175 7.57 -0.51 -8.50
N HIS A 176 8.07 0.35 -7.63
CA HIS A 176 7.26 1.15 -6.71
C HIS A 176 8.04 2.38 -6.25
N THR A 177 7.34 3.35 -5.72
CA THR A 177 7.96 4.50 -5.05
C THR A 177 7.85 4.37 -3.53
N GLU A 178 8.87 4.84 -2.82
CA GLU A 178 8.86 5.03 -1.38
C GLU A 178 8.78 6.53 -1.03
N HIS A 179 8.33 7.34 -1.96
CA HIS A 179 8.27 8.79 -1.86
C HIS A 179 7.38 9.29 -0.72
N PHE A 180 6.23 8.65 -0.53
CA PHE A 180 5.25 9.05 0.48
C PHE A 180 5.59 8.49 1.86
N PRO A 181 5.10 9.16 2.95
CA PRO A 181 5.26 8.64 4.30
C PRO A 181 4.63 7.26 4.46
N GLU A 182 5.38 6.35 5.08
CA GLU A 182 4.90 5.02 5.43
C GLU A 182 3.65 5.09 6.30
N SER A 183 2.78 4.12 6.17
CA SER A 183 1.57 4.00 7.00
C SER A 183 1.86 3.64 8.45
N PHE A 184 2.99 2.98 8.69
CA PHE A 184 3.40 2.52 10.00
C PHE A 184 4.37 3.51 10.66
N PHE A 185 4.29 3.63 11.99
CA PHE A 185 5.28 4.40 12.73
C PHE A 185 6.68 3.80 12.55
N PRO A 186 7.74 4.59 12.34
CA PRO A 186 7.85 6.05 12.46
C PRO A 186 7.50 6.87 11.20
N ARG A 187 6.85 6.31 10.20
CA ARG A 187 6.32 6.98 9.01
C ARG A 187 7.43 7.65 8.18
N LYS A 188 8.46 6.89 7.87
CA LYS A 188 9.54 7.36 7.01
C LYS A 188 9.02 7.77 5.65
N ALA A 189 9.59 8.82 5.09
CA ALA A 189 9.41 9.22 3.71
C ALA A 189 10.77 9.29 3.03
N ASN A 190 10.83 8.86 1.79
CA ASN A 190 12.04 8.94 0.96
C ASN A 190 11.70 9.71 -0.34
N PRO A 191 11.61 11.06 -0.27
CA PRO A 191 11.20 11.87 -1.41
C PRO A 191 12.05 11.59 -2.67
N GLY A 192 11.37 11.34 -3.80
CA GLY A 192 12.01 11.04 -5.07
C GLY A 192 12.55 9.62 -5.21
N LYS A 193 12.40 8.75 -4.19
CA LYS A 193 12.93 7.39 -4.28
C LYS A 193 12.00 6.50 -5.10
N LEU A 194 12.54 5.95 -6.19
CA LEU A 194 11.94 4.90 -7.01
C LEU A 194 12.74 3.61 -6.83
N VAL A 195 12.06 2.50 -6.66
CA VAL A 195 12.65 1.16 -6.54
C VAL A 195 12.23 0.35 -7.76
N LEU A 196 13.21 -0.17 -8.49
CA LEU A 196 13.03 -0.94 -9.71
C LEU A 196 13.60 -2.35 -9.52
N GLU A 197 12.94 -3.34 -10.11
CA GLU A 197 13.57 -4.64 -10.29
C GLU A 197 14.71 -4.56 -11.30
N SER A 198 15.78 -5.34 -11.10
CA SER A 198 16.98 -5.34 -11.95
C SER A 198 16.75 -5.86 -13.39
N ARG A 199 15.54 -6.28 -13.72
CA ARG A 199 15.13 -6.77 -15.05
C ARG A 199 14.70 -5.67 -16.01
N PHE A 200 14.65 -4.40 -15.57
CA PHE A 200 14.45 -3.26 -16.46
C PHE A 200 15.68 -3.05 -17.34
N GLU A 201 15.45 -2.59 -18.56
CA GLU A 201 16.54 -2.22 -19.47
C GLU A 201 17.36 -1.05 -18.89
N GLU A 202 18.68 -1.12 -19.03
CA GLU A 202 19.60 -0.13 -18.47
C GLU A 202 19.34 1.29 -19.02
N THR A 203 18.86 1.38 -20.26
CA THR A 203 18.45 2.65 -20.89
C THR A 203 17.32 3.32 -20.15
N ILE A 204 16.30 2.57 -19.75
CA ILE A 204 15.16 3.07 -18.97
C ILE A 204 15.64 3.55 -17.59
N ILE A 205 16.52 2.78 -16.94
CA ILE A 205 17.04 3.15 -15.61
C ILE A 205 17.79 4.49 -15.70
N ARG A 206 18.63 4.69 -16.72
CA ARG A 206 19.37 5.94 -16.92
C ARG A 206 18.46 7.13 -17.21
N GLU A 207 17.45 6.96 -18.03
CA GLU A 207 16.47 8.02 -18.32
C GLU A 207 15.66 8.46 -17.09
N LEU A 208 15.49 7.56 -16.10
CA LEU A 208 14.81 7.87 -14.84
C LEU A 208 15.74 8.52 -13.80
N GLU A 209 17.06 8.45 -13.98
CA GLU A 209 18.06 9.09 -13.11
C GLU A 209 18.35 10.55 -13.52
N GLU A 210 17.99 10.98 -14.74
CA GLU A 210 18.10 12.34 -15.28
C GLU A 210 16.95 13.24 -14.79
#